data_ffc18855c80595cb84e4a092619cf0c5
#
_entry.id   ffc18855c80595cb84e4a092619cf0c5
#
_cell.length_a   1.000
_cell.length_b   1.000
_cell.length_c   1.000
_cell.angle_alpha   90.00
_cell.angle_beta   90.00
_cell.angle_gamma   90.00
#
_symmetry.space_group_name_H-M   'P 1'
#
loop_
_entity.id
_entity.type
_entity.pdbx_description
1 polymer ?
#
loop_
_entity_poly.entity_id
_entity_poly.type
_entity_poly.pdbx_seq_one_letter_code
_entity_poly.pdbx_strand_id
1 'polypeptide(L)'
;LRVRDIFTEKRDIIAPLDLINIVSHTLTLSKEKILINLDREVETEEALQIDELIKERKTGKPLAYIMKSKEFFSETFHVDQRVLVPRPETEILVEEALKIIENKPGRVRVMDMGTGSGAIGIILAKKTLCEMLCVDISPDALSVAKRNAAHLGTKDNISFVCSNLFEGIKEDRRFDLILANLPYISVQEWDDLPEDVKNFEPRIALYGGEEGIEVYAGFMTGLPYYLKKNGHVLCEIGSNLQGRKVKNMLESLGLKTTIKKDLSGRERIIAGS
;
A
#
# COMPACT_ATOMS: atom_id res chain seq x y z
N LEU A 1 -25.99 -19.49 -20.08
CA LEU A 1 -24.88 -18.61 -20.49
C LEU A 1 -23.55 -19.30 -20.21
N ARG A 2 -22.56 -19.15 -21.08
CA ARG A 2 -21.22 -19.71 -20.87
C ARG A 2 -20.19 -18.60 -20.68
N VAL A 3 -19.06 -18.93 -20.12
CA VAL A 3 -17.95 -17.97 -19.93
C VAL A 3 -17.57 -17.29 -21.25
N ARG A 4 -17.47 -18.03 -22.37
CA ARG A 4 -17.17 -17.47 -23.70
C ARG A 4 -18.19 -16.40 -24.15
N ASP A 5 -19.46 -16.61 -23.81
CA ASP A 5 -20.52 -15.69 -24.20
C ASP A 5 -20.37 -14.36 -23.47
N ILE A 6 -20.05 -14.41 -22.18
CA ILE A 6 -19.74 -13.22 -21.37
C ILE A 6 -18.57 -12.43 -21.97
N PHE A 7 -17.47 -13.12 -22.33
CA PHE A 7 -16.32 -12.43 -22.95
C PHE A 7 -16.68 -11.82 -24.30
N THR A 8 -17.51 -12.51 -25.10
CA THR A 8 -17.93 -12.00 -26.40
C THR A 8 -18.83 -10.77 -26.27
N GLU A 9 -19.81 -10.82 -25.35
CA GLU A 9 -20.79 -9.74 -25.16
C GLU A 9 -20.19 -8.51 -24.45
N LYS A 10 -19.23 -8.72 -23.55
CA LYS A 10 -18.73 -7.65 -22.67
C LYS A 10 -17.35 -7.10 -23.07
N ARG A 11 -16.67 -7.66 -24.07
CA ARG A 11 -15.29 -7.28 -24.47
C ARG A 11 -15.12 -5.79 -24.82
N ASP A 12 -16.17 -5.15 -25.33
CA ASP A 12 -16.15 -3.75 -25.76
C ASP A 12 -16.71 -2.80 -24.66
N ILE A 13 -17.11 -3.36 -23.50
CA ILE A 13 -17.73 -2.62 -22.40
C ILE A 13 -16.71 -2.16 -21.36
N ILE A 14 -15.73 -3.02 -21.03
CA ILE A 14 -14.61 -2.76 -20.10
C ILE A 14 -13.33 -3.39 -20.65
N ALA A 15 -12.18 -2.97 -20.07
CA ALA A 15 -10.90 -3.55 -20.46
C ALA A 15 -10.87 -5.08 -20.29
N PRO A 16 -10.26 -5.83 -21.22
CA PRO A 16 -10.24 -7.31 -21.15
C PRO A 16 -9.64 -7.86 -19.84
N LEU A 17 -8.63 -7.16 -19.29
CA LEU A 17 -8.03 -7.54 -18.01
C LEU A 17 -8.99 -7.34 -16.83
N ASP A 18 -9.80 -6.30 -16.85
CA ASP A 18 -10.81 -6.07 -15.82
C ASP A 18 -11.92 -7.12 -15.92
N LEU A 19 -12.35 -7.45 -17.14
CA LEU A 19 -13.37 -8.46 -17.36
C LEU A 19 -12.94 -9.84 -16.85
N ILE A 20 -11.73 -10.29 -17.18
CA ILE A 20 -11.25 -11.59 -16.69
C ILE A 20 -11.08 -11.61 -15.17
N ASN A 21 -10.66 -10.49 -14.56
CA ASN A 21 -10.57 -10.38 -13.10
C ASN A 21 -11.96 -10.48 -12.44
N ILE A 22 -12.97 -9.80 -12.97
CA ILE A 22 -14.36 -9.85 -12.46
C ILE A 22 -14.92 -11.28 -12.58
N VAL A 23 -14.79 -11.90 -13.74
CA VAL A 23 -15.26 -13.28 -13.96
C VAL A 23 -14.52 -14.26 -13.04
N SER A 24 -13.21 -14.15 -12.92
CA SER A 24 -12.37 -14.96 -12.02
C SER A 24 -12.81 -14.82 -10.57
N HIS A 25 -13.06 -13.60 -10.12
CA HIS A 25 -13.54 -13.30 -8.77
C HIS A 25 -14.92 -13.90 -8.48
N THR A 26 -15.89 -13.65 -9.37
CA THR A 26 -17.27 -14.15 -9.18
C THR A 26 -17.33 -15.67 -9.21
N LEU A 27 -16.62 -16.31 -10.14
CA LEU A 27 -16.63 -17.76 -10.28
C LEU A 27 -15.67 -18.47 -9.29
N THR A 28 -14.93 -17.72 -8.48
CA THR A 28 -13.93 -18.24 -7.53
C THR A 28 -12.94 -19.20 -8.20
N LEU A 29 -12.49 -18.84 -9.41
CA LEU A 29 -11.54 -19.60 -10.22
C LEU A 29 -10.33 -18.74 -10.58
N SER A 30 -9.14 -19.35 -10.72
CA SER A 30 -7.99 -18.61 -11.24
C SER A 30 -8.21 -18.21 -12.71
N LYS A 31 -7.52 -17.16 -13.16
CA LYS A 31 -7.61 -16.66 -14.54
C LYS A 31 -7.28 -17.74 -15.56
N GLU A 32 -6.26 -18.57 -15.27
CA GLU A 32 -5.86 -19.70 -16.10
C GLU A 32 -7.00 -20.71 -16.24
N LYS A 33 -7.68 -21.03 -15.10
CA LYS A 33 -8.84 -21.94 -15.11
C LYS A 33 -10.01 -21.35 -15.88
N ILE A 34 -10.23 -20.05 -15.85
CA ILE A 34 -11.24 -19.38 -16.66
C ILE A 34 -10.91 -19.53 -18.16
N LEU A 35 -9.65 -19.25 -18.55
CA LEU A 35 -9.24 -19.28 -19.95
C LEU A 35 -9.26 -20.68 -20.59
N ILE A 36 -9.03 -21.72 -19.81
CA ILE A 36 -9.10 -23.12 -20.31
C ILE A 36 -10.50 -23.72 -20.24
N ASN A 37 -11.45 -23.09 -19.53
CA ASN A 37 -12.83 -23.57 -19.35
C ASN A 37 -13.87 -22.59 -19.91
N LEU A 38 -13.67 -22.11 -21.12
CA LEU A 38 -14.57 -21.14 -21.76
C LEU A 38 -15.99 -21.69 -22.00
N ASP A 39 -16.16 -23.01 -22.02
CA ASP A 39 -17.44 -23.69 -22.15
C ASP A 39 -18.18 -23.91 -20.82
N ARG A 40 -17.59 -23.54 -19.69
CA ARG A 40 -18.25 -23.62 -18.39
C ARG A 40 -19.56 -22.85 -18.42
N GLU A 41 -20.61 -23.47 -17.95
CA GLU A 41 -21.89 -22.81 -17.70
C GLU A 41 -21.77 -21.88 -16.51
N VAL A 42 -22.40 -20.70 -16.64
CA VAL A 42 -22.48 -19.65 -15.64
C VAL A 42 -23.90 -19.58 -15.14
N GLU A 43 -24.10 -19.75 -13.86
CA GLU A 43 -25.39 -19.67 -13.20
C GLU A 43 -25.99 -18.27 -13.34
N THR A 44 -27.33 -18.16 -13.27
CA THR A 44 -28.02 -16.88 -13.42
C THR A 44 -27.56 -15.86 -12.38
N GLU A 45 -27.37 -16.28 -11.14
CA GLU A 45 -26.90 -15.41 -10.05
C GLU A 45 -25.45 -14.94 -10.29
N GLU A 46 -24.56 -15.83 -10.75
CA GLU A 46 -23.18 -15.49 -11.13
C GLU A 46 -23.16 -14.45 -12.26
N ALA A 47 -24.01 -14.64 -13.29
CA ALA A 47 -24.11 -13.71 -14.41
C ALA A 47 -24.61 -12.32 -13.97
N LEU A 48 -25.62 -12.27 -13.11
CA LEU A 48 -26.13 -11.01 -12.55
C LEU A 48 -25.05 -10.30 -11.71
N GLN A 49 -24.32 -11.03 -10.91
CA GLN A 49 -23.22 -10.47 -10.11
C GLN A 49 -22.11 -9.92 -11.01
N ILE A 50 -21.72 -10.62 -12.07
CA ILE A 50 -20.75 -10.12 -13.06
C ILE A 50 -21.24 -8.81 -13.68
N ASP A 51 -22.52 -8.72 -14.07
CA ASP A 51 -23.09 -7.50 -14.64
C ASP A 51 -23.09 -6.32 -13.65
N GLU A 52 -23.35 -6.56 -12.37
CA GLU A 52 -23.29 -5.55 -11.32
C GLU A 52 -21.85 -5.03 -11.13
N LEU A 53 -20.86 -5.93 -11.03
CA LEU A 53 -19.45 -5.54 -10.89
C LEU A 53 -18.94 -4.78 -12.12
N ILE A 54 -19.39 -5.16 -13.34
CA ILE A 54 -19.10 -4.42 -14.57
C ILE A 54 -19.71 -3.01 -14.51
N LYS A 55 -20.94 -2.85 -14.04
CA LYS A 55 -21.57 -1.53 -13.87
C LYS A 55 -20.77 -0.67 -12.89
N GLU A 56 -20.38 -1.23 -11.75
CA GLU A 56 -19.49 -0.50 -10.80
C GLU A 56 -18.17 -0.10 -11.47
N ARG A 57 -17.53 -1.01 -12.23
CA ARG A 57 -16.25 -0.70 -12.92
C ARG A 57 -16.41 0.44 -13.94
N LYS A 58 -17.53 0.51 -14.63
CA LYS A 58 -17.86 1.60 -15.58
C LYS A 58 -17.97 2.97 -14.92
N THR A 59 -18.24 3.07 -13.63
CA THR A 59 -18.19 4.36 -12.89
C THR A 59 -16.76 4.88 -12.68
N GLY A 60 -15.74 4.11 -13.07
CA GLY A 60 -14.34 4.40 -12.77
C GLY A 60 -13.84 3.80 -11.46
N LYS A 61 -14.71 3.15 -10.67
CA LYS A 61 -14.31 2.58 -9.37
C LYS A 61 -13.15 1.60 -9.52
N PRO A 62 -12.08 1.71 -8.72
CA PRO A 62 -10.92 0.80 -8.77
C PRO A 62 -11.36 -0.66 -8.64
N LEU A 63 -10.81 -1.52 -9.49
CA LEU A 63 -11.12 -2.94 -9.47
C LEU A 63 -10.85 -3.58 -8.10
N ALA A 64 -9.79 -3.15 -7.42
CA ALA A 64 -9.44 -3.61 -6.08
C ALA A 64 -10.56 -3.33 -5.05
N TYR A 65 -11.25 -2.19 -5.17
CA TYR A 65 -12.38 -1.86 -4.28
C TYR A 65 -13.66 -2.62 -4.63
N ILE A 66 -13.87 -2.90 -5.92
CA ILE A 66 -14.99 -3.73 -6.38
C ILE A 66 -14.82 -5.15 -5.84
N MET A 67 -13.64 -5.72 -5.98
CA MET A 67 -13.30 -7.06 -5.50
C MET A 67 -13.01 -7.11 -4.00
N LYS A 68 -12.91 -5.96 -3.33
CA LYS A 68 -12.51 -5.81 -1.91
C LYS A 68 -11.20 -6.52 -1.59
N SER A 69 -10.33 -6.65 -2.56
CA SER A 69 -9.06 -7.37 -2.43
C SER A 69 -7.99 -6.83 -3.36
N LYS A 70 -6.74 -6.88 -2.88
CA LYS A 70 -5.54 -6.55 -3.64
C LYS A 70 -4.43 -7.51 -3.25
N GLU A 71 -3.79 -8.10 -4.22
CA GLU A 71 -2.55 -8.85 -4.00
C GLU A 71 -1.39 -7.88 -3.79
N PHE A 72 -0.58 -8.15 -2.78
CA PHE A 72 0.65 -7.43 -2.46
C PHE A 72 1.62 -8.41 -1.80
N PHE A 73 2.82 -8.52 -2.34
CA PHE A 73 3.87 -9.44 -1.88
C PHE A 73 3.41 -10.90 -1.76
N SER A 74 2.63 -11.37 -2.76
CA SER A 74 2.00 -12.70 -2.85
C SER A 74 0.96 -13.00 -1.75
N GLU A 75 0.49 -11.99 -1.00
CA GLU A 75 -0.57 -12.11 -0.02
C GLU A 75 -1.80 -11.29 -0.45
N THR A 76 -2.98 -11.76 -0.08
CA THR A 76 -4.24 -11.06 -0.41
C THR A 76 -4.67 -10.16 0.75
N PHE A 77 -4.73 -8.86 0.50
CA PHE A 77 -5.18 -7.84 1.44
C PHE A 77 -6.62 -7.42 1.15
N HIS A 78 -7.43 -7.30 2.18
CA HIS A 78 -8.70 -6.59 2.07
C HIS A 78 -8.43 -5.10 1.89
N VAL A 79 -9.09 -4.49 0.90
CA VAL A 79 -9.03 -3.05 0.62
C VAL A 79 -10.42 -2.51 0.29
N ASP A 80 -10.69 -1.30 0.73
CA ASP A 80 -11.87 -0.52 0.35
C ASP A 80 -11.51 0.98 0.40
N GLN A 81 -12.47 1.85 0.17
CA GLN A 81 -12.29 3.31 0.08
C GLN A 81 -11.66 3.98 1.33
N ARG A 82 -11.44 3.26 2.42
CA ARG A 82 -10.79 3.76 3.65
C ARG A 82 -9.27 3.74 3.57
N VAL A 83 -8.68 3.02 2.62
CA VAL A 83 -7.25 2.84 2.50
C VAL A 83 -6.77 2.99 1.05
N LEU A 84 -5.55 3.47 0.87
CA LEU A 84 -4.87 3.43 -0.42
C LEU A 84 -4.76 1.99 -0.91
N VAL A 85 -4.99 1.75 -2.19
CA VAL A 85 -4.73 0.44 -2.81
C VAL A 85 -3.21 0.20 -2.82
N PRO A 86 -2.68 -0.86 -2.20
CA PRO A 86 -1.24 -1.17 -2.22
C PRO A 86 -0.68 -1.18 -3.64
N ARG A 87 0.43 -0.45 -3.84
CA ARG A 87 1.08 -0.32 -5.15
C ARG A 87 2.23 -1.33 -5.29
N PRO A 88 2.46 -1.89 -6.49
CA PRO A 88 3.56 -2.82 -6.71
C PRO A 88 4.93 -2.21 -6.38
N GLU A 89 5.12 -0.91 -6.62
CA GLU A 89 6.36 -0.21 -6.32
C GLU A 89 6.71 -0.19 -4.83
N THR A 90 5.69 -0.24 -3.96
CA THR A 90 5.87 -0.32 -2.50
C THR A 90 6.49 -1.65 -2.04
N GLU A 91 6.46 -2.70 -2.89
CA GLU A 91 7.15 -3.97 -2.59
C GLU A 91 8.66 -3.78 -2.44
N ILE A 92 9.25 -2.80 -3.16
CA ILE A 92 10.68 -2.45 -3.04
C ILE A 92 11.01 -1.97 -1.61
N LEU A 93 10.08 -1.21 -0.99
CA LEU A 93 10.24 -0.76 0.39
C LEU A 93 10.30 -1.95 1.35
N VAL A 94 9.44 -2.95 1.14
CA VAL A 94 9.43 -4.20 1.93
C VAL A 94 10.73 -4.98 1.73
N GLU A 95 11.19 -5.14 0.48
CA GLU A 95 12.44 -5.85 0.17
C GLU A 95 13.67 -5.22 0.85
N GLU A 96 13.78 -3.90 0.79
CA GLU A 96 14.89 -3.18 1.46
C GLU A 96 14.76 -3.28 2.99
N ALA A 97 13.55 -3.22 3.54
CA ALA A 97 13.32 -3.42 4.97
C ALA A 97 13.71 -4.84 5.43
N LEU A 98 13.35 -5.87 4.68
CA LEU A 98 13.75 -7.27 4.96
C LEU A 98 15.26 -7.41 5.02
N LYS A 99 16.01 -6.86 4.05
CA LYS A 99 17.48 -6.88 4.03
C LYS A 99 18.07 -6.23 5.29
N ILE A 100 17.50 -5.12 5.75
CA ILE A 100 17.96 -4.44 6.96
C ILE A 100 17.69 -5.28 8.21
N ILE A 101 16.48 -5.85 8.32
CA ILE A 101 16.07 -6.66 9.47
C ILE A 101 16.92 -7.92 9.57
N GLU A 102 17.16 -8.63 8.47
CA GLU A 102 17.96 -9.86 8.41
C GLU A 102 19.42 -9.64 8.83
N ASN A 103 19.97 -8.46 8.57
CA ASN A 103 21.35 -8.11 8.92
C ASN A 103 21.51 -7.56 10.34
N LYS A 104 20.42 -7.39 11.12
CA LYS A 104 20.47 -6.91 12.50
C LYS A 104 20.40 -8.06 13.50
N PRO A 105 21.31 -8.12 14.50
CA PRO A 105 21.23 -9.12 15.55
C PRO A 105 20.05 -8.86 16.48
N GLY A 106 19.39 -9.92 16.91
CA GLY A 106 18.33 -9.86 17.92
C GLY A 106 16.97 -9.41 17.38
N ARG A 107 16.08 -9.05 18.29
CA ARG A 107 14.72 -8.63 17.96
C ARG A 107 14.72 -7.17 17.51
N VAL A 108 14.37 -6.94 16.26
CA VAL A 108 14.33 -5.61 15.63
C VAL A 108 12.99 -4.92 15.91
N ARG A 109 13.03 -3.67 16.34
CA ARG A 109 11.84 -2.81 16.48
C ARG A 109 11.61 -2.02 15.21
N VAL A 110 10.48 -2.21 14.58
CA VAL A 110 10.11 -1.58 13.30
C VAL A 110 8.84 -0.75 13.46
N MET A 111 8.83 0.43 12.86
CA MET A 111 7.64 1.27 12.75
C MET A 111 7.25 1.41 11.28
N ASP A 112 5.96 1.25 10.99
CA ASP A 112 5.34 1.55 9.69
C ASP A 112 4.45 2.77 9.86
N MET A 113 4.91 3.93 9.38
CA MET A 113 4.24 5.21 9.49
C MET A 113 3.35 5.47 8.27
N GLY A 114 2.05 5.70 8.50
CA GLY A 114 1.06 5.77 7.42
C GLY A 114 0.72 4.37 6.90
N THR A 115 0.43 3.43 7.80
CA THR A 115 0.32 2.00 7.47
C THR A 115 -0.82 1.65 6.51
N GLY A 116 -1.87 2.50 6.40
CA GLY A 116 -3.00 2.29 5.50
C GLY A 116 -3.68 0.94 5.71
N SER A 117 -3.64 0.09 4.70
CA SER A 117 -4.17 -1.29 4.76
C SER A 117 -3.34 -2.25 5.63
N GLY A 118 -2.21 -1.80 6.16
CA GLY A 118 -1.24 -2.62 6.89
C GLY A 118 -0.28 -3.40 6.00
N ALA A 119 -0.28 -3.17 4.70
CA ALA A 119 0.43 -4.02 3.73
C ALA A 119 1.91 -4.19 4.05
N ILE A 120 2.64 -3.12 4.33
CA ILE A 120 4.08 -3.15 4.64
C ILE A 120 4.30 -3.85 5.99
N GLY A 121 3.67 -3.34 7.06
CA GLY A 121 3.88 -3.84 8.41
C GLY A 121 3.50 -5.31 8.59
N ILE A 122 2.40 -5.75 7.97
CA ILE A 122 1.92 -7.14 8.05
C ILE A 122 2.89 -8.09 7.34
N ILE A 123 3.37 -7.75 6.14
CA ILE A 123 4.36 -8.58 5.43
C ILE A 123 5.64 -8.73 6.25
N LEU A 124 6.15 -7.64 6.82
CA LEU A 124 7.35 -7.70 7.65
C LEU A 124 7.14 -8.56 8.90
N ALA A 125 6.03 -8.38 9.61
CA ALA A 125 5.69 -9.20 10.78
C ALA A 125 5.48 -10.68 10.44
N LYS A 126 5.00 -10.99 9.23
CA LYS A 126 4.82 -12.38 8.74
C LYS A 126 6.13 -13.05 8.39
N LYS A 127 7.07 -12.28 7.82
CA LYS A 127 8.35 -12.81 7.30
C LYS A 127 9.49 -12.76 8.31
N THR A 128 9.34 -12.00 9.40
CA THR A 128 10.42 -11.79 10.39
C THR A 128 9.88 -11.88 11.82
N LEU A 129 10.80 -11.92 12.79
CA LEU A 129 10.47 -11.88 14.24
C LEU A 129 10.54 -10.43 14.78
N CYS A 130 10.28 -9.42 13.97
CA CYS A 130 10.34 -8.03 14.42
C CYS A 130 9.18 -7.67 15.37
N GLU A 131 9.41 -6.67 16.24
CA GLU A 131 8.35 -5.99 16.98
C GLU A 131 7.81 -4.86 16.10
N MET A 132 6.60 -5.05 15.58
CA MET A 132 6.01 -4.12 14.62
C MET A 132 5.05 -3.15 15.30
N LEU A 133 5.22 -1.86 15.02
CA LEU A 133 4.26 -0.79 15.32
C LEU A 133 3.75 -0.19 14.03
N CYS A 134 2.46 -0.35 13.76
CA CYS A 134 1.76 0.28 12.64
C CYS A 134 1.03 1.53 13.11
N VAL A 135 1.30 2.65 12.48
CA VAL A 135 0.76 3.97 12.84
C VAL A 135 -0.01 4.53 11.66
N ASP A 136 -1.19 5.08 11.91
CA ASP A 136 -1.97 5.82 10.92
C ASP A 136 -2.79 6.91 11.62
N ILE A 137 -3.03 8.00 10.92
CA ILE A 137 -3.89 9.08 11.40
C ILE A 137 -5.37 8.70 11.31
N SER A 138 -5.72 7.78 10.41
CA SER A 138 -7.09 7.33 10.14
C SER A 138 -7.44 6.11 11.00
N PRO A 139 -8.40 6.21 11.93
CA PRO A 139 -8.91 5.05 12.66
C PRO A 139 -9.59 4.04 11.73
N ASP A 140 -10.15 4.49 10.61
CA ASP A 140 -10.78 3.64 9.60
C ASP A 140 -9.74 2.82 8.84
N ALA A 141 -8.61 3.41 8.48
CA ALA A 141 -7.47 2.69 7.90
C ALA A 141 -6.94 1.61 8.87
N LEU A 142 -6.77 1.97 10.16
CA LEU A 142 -6.36 1.01 11.18
C LEU A 142 -7.37 -0.13 11.38
N SER A 143 -8.67 0.11 11.18
CA SER A 143 -9.68 -0.94 11.20
C SER A 143 -9.45 -1.96 10.07
N VAL A 144 -9.12 -1.49 8.86
CA VAL A 144 -8.76 -2.34 7.72
C VAL A 144 -7.46 -3.08 8.00
N ALA A 145 -6.41 -2.41 8.49
CA ALA A 145 -5.13 -3.02 8.82
C ALA A 145 -5.26 -4.13 9.86
N LYS A 146 -6.04 -3.90 10.93
CA LYS A 146 -6.32 -4.92 11.96
C LYS A 146 -7.05 -6.14 11.40
N ARG A 147 -8.02 -5.93 10.49
CA ARG A 147 -8.71 -7.01 9.77
C ARG A 147 -7.72 -7.83 8.94
N ASN A 148 -6.83 -7.18 8.20
CA ASN A 148 -5.81 -7.83 7.40
C ASN A 148 -4.81 -8.61 8.27
N ALA A 149 -4.35 -8.03 9.39
CA ALA A 149 -3.46 -8.71 10.33
C ALA A 149 -4.09 -9.97 10.92
N ALA A 150 -5.39 -9.91 11.26
CA ALA A 150 -6.12 -11.08 11.74
C ALA A 150 -6.25 -12.16 10.66
N HIS A 151 -6.58 -11.76 9.42
CA HIS A 151 -6.72 -12.66 8.27
C HIS A 151 -5.39 -13.36 7.93
N LEU A 152 -4.28 -12.63 7.99
CA LEU A 152 -2.95 -13.14 7.64
C LEU A 152 -2.17 -13.74 8.84
N GLY A 153 -2.81 -13.85 10.00
CA GLY A 153 -2.28 -14.54 11.18
C GLY A 153 -1.15 -13.78 11.90
N THR A 154 -1.07 -12.45 11.77
CA THR A 154 -0.01 -11.62 12.36
C THR A 154 -0.48 -10.72 13.51
N LYS A 155 -1.76 -10.79 13.89
CA LYS A 155 -2.40 -9.86 14.84
C LYS A 155 -1.69 -9.76 16.20
N ASP A 156 -1.03 -10.83 16.64
CA ASP A 156 -0.37 -10.90 17.95
C ASP A 156 1.07 -10.32 17.91
N ASN A 157 1.61 -10.09 16.73
CA ASN A 157 2.96 -9.56 16.50
C ASN A 157 2.98 -8.08 16.15
N ILE A 158 1.82 -7.45 15.99
CA ILE A 158 1.69 -6.06 15.53
C ILE A 158 0.90 -5.25 16.55
N SER A 159 1.43 -4.09 16.91
CA SER A 159 0.69 -3.06 17.64
C SER A 159 0.19 -2.00 16.66
N PHE A 160 -1.03 -1.49 16.87
CA PHE A 160 -1.65 -0.44 16.04
C PHE A 160 -1.93 0.80 16.88
N VAL A 161 -1.49 1.97 16.41
CA VAL A 161 -1.69 3.26 17.10
C VAL A 161 -2.29 4.26 16.13
N CYS A 162 -3.40 4.88 16.55
CA CYS A 162 -3.98 6.02 15.84
C CYS A 162 -3.24 7.28 16.26
N SER A 163 -2.53 7.92 15.35
CA SER A 163 -1.70 9.09 15.64
C SER A 163 -1.44 9.91 14.38
N ASN A 164 -1.43 11.23 14.55
CA ASN A 164 -0.84 12.11 13.57
C ASN A 164 0.68 12.04 13.73
N LEU A 165 1.33 11.33 12.80
CA LEU A 165 2.75 11.04 12.88
C LEU A 165 3.14 10.51 14.28
N PHE A 166 4.05 11.18 14.97
CA PHE A 166 4.61 10.73 16.25
C PHE A 166 3.84 11.20 17.50
N GLU A 167 2.81 12.06 17.36
CA GLU A 167 2.16 12.74 18.50
C GLU A 167 1.59 11.78 19.56
N GLY A 168 1.05 10.63 19.15
CA GLY A 168 0.48 9.62 20.04
C GLY A 168 1.46 8.52 20.47
N ILE A 169 2.76 8.66 20.17
CA ILE A 169 3.77 7.64 20.44
C ILE A 169 4.59 8.04 21.65
N LYS A 170 4.78 7.11 22.59
CA LYS A 170 5.60 7.37 23.79
C LYS A 170 7.05 7.64 23.40
N GLU A 171 7.65 8.70 23.95
CA GLU A 171 9.01 9.17 23.66
C GLU A 171 10.12 8.16 24.05
N ASP A 172 9.84 7.22 24.96
CA ASP A 172 10.79 6.18 25.37
C ASP A 172 10.94 5.04 24.35
N ARG A 173 10.07 5.00 23.33
CA ARG A 173 10.13 4.00 22.26
C ARG A 173 11.03 4.46 21.13
N ARG A 174 12.14 3.74 20.94
CA ARG A 174 13.05 3.95 19.79
C ARG A 174 13.10 2.73 18.90
N PHE A 175 13.17 2.98 17.58
CA PHE A 175 13.07 1.99 16.54
C PHE A 175 14.38 1.77 15.81
N ASP A 176 14.64 0.53 15.44
CA ASP A 176 15.78 0.14 14.61
C ASP A 176 15.56 0.49 13.14
N LEU A 177 14.29 0.48 12.72
CA LEU A 177 13.86 0.78 11.37
C LEU A 177 12.52 1.53 11.41
N ILE A 178 12.42 2.63 10.69
CA ILE A 178 11.18 3.38 10.47
C ILE A 178 10.92 3.42 8.97
N LEU A 179 9.71 3.00 8.58
CA LEU A 179 9.24 2.98 7.20
C LEU A 179 8.19 4.07 7.03
N ALA A 180 8.18 4.72 5.89
CA ALA A 180 7.24 5.79 5.57
C ALA A 180 6.87 5.75 4.09
N ASN A 181 5.61 5.37 3.81
CA ASN A 181 4.95 5.66 2.54
C ASN A 181 3.86 6.68 2.82
N LEU A 182 4.25 7.93 2.97
CA LEU A 182 3.38 9.03 3.38
C LEU A 182 2.77 9.75 2.17
N PRO A 183 1.63 10.44 2.34
CA PRO A 183 1.02 11.22 1.26
C PRO A 183 2.02 12.22 0.67
N TYR A 184 2.09 12.26 -0.67
CA TYR A 184 3.09 13.06 -1.37
C TYR A 184 2.57 13.80 -2.61
N ILE A 185 1.29 13.72 -2.92
CA ILE A 185 0.71 14.40 -4.07
C ILE A 185 0.53 15.88 -3.73
N SER A 186 1.15 16.75 -4.53
CA SER A 186 1.00 18.21 -4.41
C SER A 186 -0.35 18.70 -4.97
N VAL A 187 -0.69 19.96 -4.71
CA VAL A 187 -1.87 20.62 -5.31
C VAL A 187 -1.79 20.56 -6.84
N GLN A 188 -0.61 20.80 -7.42
CA GLN A 188 -0.44 20.81 -8.87
C GLN A 188 -0.60 19.42 -9.50
N GLU A 189 -0.06 18.38 -8.84
CA GLU A 189 -0.18 16.99 -9.29
C GLU A 189 -1.58 16.41 -9.07
N TRP A 190 -2.40 17.03 -8.18
CA TRP A 190 -3.75 16.54 -7.88
C TRP A 190 -4.67 16.50 -9.09
N ASP A 191 -4.56 17.51 -9.97
CA ASP A 191 -5.42 17.60 -11.14
C ASP A 191 -5.03 16.62 -12.24
N ASP A 192 -3.78 16.18 -12.26
CA ASP A 192 -3.23 15.20 -13.21
C ASP A 192 -3.43 13.75 -12.76
N LEU A 193 -4.00 13.52 -11.56
CA LEU A 193 -4.28 12.15 -11.09
C LEU A 193 -5.31 11.44 -11.98
N PRO A 194 -5.14 10.12 -12.19
CA PRO A 194 -6.18 9.31 -12.81
C PRO A 194 -7.52 9.45 -12.07
N GLU A 195 -8.61 9.52 -12.83
CA GLU A 195 -9.95 9.75 -12.28
C GLU A 195 -10.37 8.70 -11.23
N ASP A 196 -9.95 7.45 -11.41
CA ASP A 196 -10.22 6.37 -10.45
C ASP A 196 -9.49 6.57 -9.12
N VAL A 197 -8.28 7.11 -9.13
CA VAL A 197 -7.53 7.47 -7.93
C VAL A 197 -8.16 8.70 -7.26
N LYS A 198 -8.37 9.77 -8.03
CA LYS A 198 -8.86 11.07 -7.55
C LYS A 198 -10.25 10.97 -6.92
N ASN A 199 -11.15 10.17 -7.52
CA ASN A 199 -12.55 10.12 -7.13
C ASN A 199 -12.86 9.04 -6.08
N PHE A 200 -12.02 8.02 -5.92
CA PHE A 200 -12.34 6.87 -5.08
C PHE A 200 -11.34 6.59 -3.97
N GLU A 201 -10.05 6.94 -4.14
CA GLU A 201 -9.07 6.69 -3.09
C GLU A 201 -9.07 7.81 -2.04
N PRO A 202 -8.80 7.52 -0.75
CA PRO A 202 -8.93 8.50 0.30
C PRO A 202 -7.91 9.64 0.12
N ARG A 203 -8.40 10.88 0.03
CA ARG A 203 -7.55 12.06 -0.16
C ARG A 203 -6.44 12.17 0.89
N ILE A 204 -6.74 11.79 2.13
CA ILE A 204 -5.78 11.83 3.25
C ILE A 204 -4.58 10.92 3.02
N ALA A 205 -4.71 9.86 2.21
CA ALA A 205 -3.63 8.95 1.87
C ALA A 205 -2.80 9.40 0.65
N LEU A 206 -3.26 10.44 -0.06
CA LEU A 206 -2.65 10.92 -1.31
C LEU A 206 -2.06 12.32 -1.15
N TYR A 207 -2.82 13.25 -0.56
CA TYR A 207 -2.51 14.66 -0.54
C TYR A 207 -1.41 14.99 0.49
N GLY A 208 -0.24 15.35 -0.01
CA GLY A 208 0.95 15.66 0.79
C GLY A 208 1.14 17.13 1.14
N GLY A 209 0.19 18.01 0.78
CA GLY A 209 0.29 19.45 0.98
C GLY A 209 0.44 20.22 -0.34
N GLU A 210 0.72 21.53 -0.26
CA GLU A 210 0.85 22.39 -1.45
C GLU A 210 1.99 21.95 -2.36
N GLU A 211 3.14 21.63 -1.77
CA GLU A 211 4.34 21.16 -2.48
C GLU A 211 4.50 19.63 -2.46
N GLY A 212 3.60 18.89 -1.79
CA GLY A 212 3.64 17.43 -1.68
C GLY A 212 4.72 16.90 -0.74
N ILE A 213 5.27 17.72 0.14
CA ILE A 213 6.34 17.34 1.09
C ILE A 213 6.02 17.70 2.54
N GLU A 214 4.91 18.36 2.80
CA GLU A 214 4.57 18.90 4.12
C GLU A 214 4.41 17.79 5.16
N VAL A 215 3.83 16.66 4.76
CA VAL A 215 3.71 15.49 5.64
C VAL A 215 5.10 14.91 5.96
N TYR A 216 5.99 14.84 4.96
CA TYR A 216 7.38 14.44 5.18
C TYR A 216 8.14 15.44 6.05
N ALA A 217 7.93 16.73 5.90
CA ALA A 217 8.54 17.75 6.77
C ALA A 217 8.12 17.55 8.24
N GLY A 218 6.82 17.31 8.50
CA GLY A 218 6.33 16.94 9.82
C GLY A 218 6.95 15.65 10.36
N PHE A 219 7.08 14.63 9.51
CA PHE A 219 7.72 13.36 9.85
C PHE A 219 9.20 13.57 10.25
N MET A 220 9.96 14.38 9.53
CA MET A 220 11.37 14.65 9.81
C MET A 220 11.60 15.35 11.16
N THR A 221 10.65 16.15 11.64
CA THR A 221 10.74 16.78 12.97
C THR A 221 10.72 15.79 14.12
N GLY A 222 9.92 14.74 14.01
CA GLY A 222 9.85 13.69 15.05
C GLY A 222 10.92 12.61 14.91
N LEU A 223 11.40 12.36 13.70
CA LEU A 223 12.28 11.23 13.39
C LEU A 223 13.50 11.09 14.35
N PRO A 224 14.26 12.16 14.72
CA PRO A 224 15.42 12.03 15.58
C PRO A 224 15.11 11.52 16.99
N TYR A 225 13.89 11.73 17.48
CA TYR A 225 13.48 11.30 18.82
C TYR A 225 13.11 9.81 18.87
N TYR A 226 12.69 9.23 17.73
CA TYR A 226 12.19 7.87 17.65
C TYR A 226 13.14 6.91 16.92
N LEU A 227 14.09 7.41 16.14
CA LEU A 227 15.09 6.59 15.47
C LEU A 227 16.26 6.31 16.44
N LYS A 228 16.72 5.06 16.54
CA LYS A 228 17.94 4.72 17.26
C LYS A 228 19.17 5.31 16.56
N LYS A 229 20.26 5.52 17.30
CA LYS A 229 21.53 6.09 16.79
C LYS A 229 22.06 5.36 15.54
N ASN A 230 21.89 4.04 15.46
CA ASN A 230 22.27 3.22 14.30
C ASN A 230 21.01 2.64 13.62
N GLY A 231 19.92 3.39 13.68
CA GLY A 231 18.66 3.04 13.05
C GLY A 231 18.66 3.41 11.57
N HIS A 232 17.68 2.86 10.86
CA HIS A 232 17.46 3.13 9.45
C HIS A 232 16.08 3.73 9.23
N VAL A 233 15.96 4.60 8.25
CA VAL A 233 14.68 5.11 7.78
C VAL A 233 14.58 4.85 6.29
N LEU A 234 13.42 4.39 5.83
CA LEU A 234 13.11 4.20 4.41
C LEU A 234 11.86 5.02 4.08
N CYS A 235 11.99 5.92 3.12
CA CYS A 235 10.91 6.79 2.65
C CYS A 235 10.58 6.48 1.19
N GLU A 236 9.34 6.09 0.89
CA GLU A 236 8.86 6.00 -0.48
C GLU A 236 8.60 7.40 -1.04
N ILE A 237 8.89 7.61 -2.33
CA ILE A 237 8.74 8.90 -3.02
C ILE A 237 8.01 8.72 -4.35
N GLY A 238 7.25 9.74 -4.75
CA GLY A 238 6.51 9.76 -6.01
C GLY A 238 7.32 10.26 -7.19
N SER A 239 8.26 11.19 -6.97
CA SER A 239 9.03 11.83 -8.04
C SER A 239 10.48 12.10 -7.62
N ASN A 240 11.36 12.28 -8.62
CA ASN A 240 12.76 12.62 -8.38
C ASN A 240 12.93 13.99 -7.69
N LEU A 241 12.02 14.94 -7.95
CA LEU A 241 12.06 16.25 -7.29
C LEU A 241 11.77 16.11 -5.80
N GLN A 242 10.72 15.38 -5.45
CA GLN A 242 10.39 15.06 -4.07
C GLN A 242 11.51 14.27 -3.41
N GLY A 243 12.08 13.28 -4.10
CA GLY A 243 13.21 12.49 -3.60
C GLY A 243 14.39 13.35 -3.19
N ARG A 244 14.75 14.38 -3.98
CA ARG A 244 15.81 15.33 -3.60
C ARG A 244 15.47 16.11 -2.33
N LYS A 245 14.22 16.56 -2.17
CA LYS A 245 13.78 17.29 -0.98
C LYS A 245 13.83 16.37 0.25
N VAL A 246 13.27 15.15 0.19
CA VAL A 246 13.32 14.16 1.28
C VAL A 246 14.76 13.78 1.62
N LYS A 247 15.62 13.55 0.61
CA LYS A 247 17.04 13.28 0.80
C LYS A 247 17.73 14.41 1.57
N ASN A 248 17.56 15.66 1.14
CA ASN A 248 18.16 16.82 1.80
C ASN A 248 17.69 16.95 3.26
N MET A 249 16.41 16.69 3.55
CA MET A 249 15.89 16.67 4.92
C MET A 249 16.58 15.61 5.77
N LEU A 250 16.74 14.38 5.29
CA LEU A 250 17.44 13.31 6.01
C LEU A 250 18.93 13.66 6.23
N GLU A 251 19.60 14.22 5.23
CA GLU A 251 21.00 14.66 5.34
C GLU A 251 21.18 15.80 6.34
N SER A 252 20.21 16.72 6.43
CA SER A 252 20.20 17.79 7.44
C SER A 252 20.08 17.26 8.89
N LEU A 253 19.51 16.07 9.05
CA LEU A 253 19.46 15.35 10.34
C LEU A 253 20.73 14.53 10.62
N GLY A 254 21.75 14.61 9.76
CA GLY A 254 23.02 13.91 9.91
C GLY A 254 23.02 12.45 9.42
N LEU A 255 21.98 12.03 8.71
CA LEU A 255 21.88 10.68 8.16
C LEU A 255 22.61 10.59 6.81
N LYS A 256 23.31 9.48 6.58
CA LYS A 256 23.83 9.13 5.25
C LYS A 256 22.70 8.57 4.41
N THR A 257 22.54 9.07 3.18
CA THR A 257 21.44 8.68 2.32
C THR A 257 21.87 7.84 1.14
N THR A 258 21.00 6.92 0.73
CA THR A 258 21.09 6.18 -0.54
C THR A 258 19.73 6.18 -1.24
N ILE A 259 19.76 6.02 -2.56
CA ILE A 259 18.55 5.99 -3.39
C ILE A 259 18.39 4.60 -3.97
N LYS A 260 17.16 4.07 -3.90
CA LYS A 260 16.78 2.83 -4.57
C LYS A 260 15.81 3.13 -5.70
N LYS A 261 16.00 2.42 -6.81
CA LYS A 261 15.20 2.57 -8.02
C LYS A 261 14.36 1.33 -8.26
N ASP A 262 13.23 1.54 -8.92
CA ASP A 262 12.42 0.46 -9.44
C ASP A 262 13.05 -0.18 -10.70
N LEU A 263 12.43 -1.25 -11.21
CA LEU A 263 12.89 -1.95 -12.41
C LEU A 263 12.86 -1.08 -13.68
N SER A 264 12.09 0.01 -13.66
CA SER A 264 12.05 0.99 -14.76
C SER A 264 13.12 2.09 -14.62
N GLY A 265 13.94 2.04 -13.57
CA GLY A 265 15.01 2.99 -13.29
C GLY A 265 14.57 4.27 -12.58
N ARG A 266 13.29 4.38 -12.16
CA ARG A 266 12.78 5.53 -11.41
C ARG A 266 13.15 5.43 -9.95
N GLU A 267 13.53 6.55 -9.34
CA GLU A 267 13.78 6.63 -7.90
C GLU A 267 12.48 6.38 -7.12
N ARG A 268 12.52 5.46 -6.14
CA ARG A 268 11.34 5.08 -5.36
C ARG A 268 11.56 5.17 -3.87
N ILE A 269 12.76 4.86 -3.38
CA ILE A 269 13.03 4.86 -1.95
C ILE A 269 14.25 5.73 -1.67
N ILE A 270 14.14 6.61 -0.68
CA ILE A 270 15.27 7.26 -0.03
C ILE A 270 15.52 6.53 1.28
N ALA A 271 16.69 5.93 1.41
CA ALA A 271 17.14 5.28 2.63
C ALA A 271 18.12 6.18 3.38
N GLY A 272 17.92 6.33 4.69
CA GLY A 272 18.81 7.06 5.62
C GLY A 272 19.32 6.16 6.73
N SER A 273 20.59 6.34 7.14
CA SER A 273 21.21 5.59 8.23
C SER A 273 22.33 6.38 8.92
#